data_fc5d1eb4a186dfcf9251673c51ef6685
#
_entry.id   fc5d1eb4a186dfcf9251673c51ef6685
#
_cell.length_a   1.000
_cell.length_b   1.000
_cell.length_c   1.000
_cell.angle_alpha   90.00
_cell.angle_beta   90.00
_cell.angle_gamma   90.00
#
_symmetry.space_group_name_H-M   'P 1'
#
loop_
_entity.id
_entity.type
_entity.pdbx_description
1 polymer ?
#
loop_
_entity_poly.entity_id
_entity_poly.type
_entity_poly.pdbx_seq_one_letter_code
_entity_poly.pdbx_strand_id
1 'polypeptide(L)'
;LMLAATTFVEQTCSTDFVEKHVYHTIWFCCLWGALAAMTVVVLVRLRLWRHLPTLLLHGSFLVILAGAMTTFLCGRKGYVHLTVGSEVNCFLEQDGRQVVELPFTLRLDSFRIEYYPGTDAPADYISYIHGETPVSMNRILSRQGFRFYQSSFDEDMQGSWLTVNYDPWGIGVTYSCLLY
;
A
#
# COMPACT_ATOMS: atom_id res chain seq x y z
N LEU A 1 -17.13 -17.35 -1.65
CA LEU A 1 -16.76 -18.51 -0.84
C LEU A 1 -15.24 -18.61 -0.67
N MET A 2 -14.46 -18.57 -1.74
CA MET A 2 -13.01 -18.70 -1.69
C MET A 2 -12.34 -17.58 -0.86
N LEU A 3 -12.62 -16.30 -1.12
CA LEU A 3 -12.09 -15.17 -0.36
C LEU A 3 -12.47 -15.26 1.14
N ALA A 4 -13.68 -15.73 1.47
CA ALA A 4 -14.07 -15.98 2.85
C ALA A 4 -13.25 -17.11 3.49
N ALA A 5 -12.96 -18.19 2.75
CA ALA A 5 -12.09 -19.25 3.25
C ALA A 5 -10.64 -18.78 3.47
N THR A 6 -10.11 -17.93 2.59
CA THR A 6 -8.76 -17.36 2.78
C THR A 6 -8.66 -16.47 4.01
N THR A 7 -9.72 -15.75 4.39
CA THR A 7 -9.73 -14.96 5.64
C THR A 7 -9.58 -15.85 6.88
N PHE A 8 -10.19 -17.05 6.90
CA PHE A 8 -9.97 -18.00 7.99
C PHE A 8 -8.55 -18.57 8.00
N VAL A 9 -7.98 -18.83 6.82
CA VAL A 9 -6.57 -19.27 6.71
C VAL A 9 -5.62 -18.18 7.17
N GLU A 10 -5.87 -16.93 6.83
CA GLU A 10 -5.09 -15.77 7.26
C GLU A 10 -5.08 -15.62 8.79
N GLN A 11 -6.22 -15.85 9.44
CA GLN A 11 -6.34 -15.80 10.89
C GLN A 11 -5.53 -16.91 11.59
N THR A 12 -5.32 -18.04 10.93
CA THR A 12 -4.62 -19.20 11.52
C THR A 12 -3.14 -19.28 11.13
N CYS A 13 -2.76 -18.83 9.92
CA CYS A 13 -1.42 -19.04 9.38
C CYS A 13 -0.57 -17.77 9.31
N SER A 14 -1.07 -16.64 8.98
CA SER A 14 -0.56 -15.28 8.85
C SER A 14 -0.90 -14.67 7.50
N THR A 15 -0.88 -13.33 7.42
CA THR A 15 -1.11 -12.55 6.20
C THR A 15 -0.08 -12.86 5.12
N ASP A 16 1.21 -12.97 5.49
CA ASP A 16 2.31 -13.27 4.55
C ASP A 16 2.15 -14.64 3.86
N PHE A 17 1.64 -15.62 4.59
CA PHE A 17 1.39 -16.96 4.03
C PHE A 17 0.31 -16.91 2.95
N VAL A 18 -0.81 -16.23 3.24
CA VAL A 18 -1.93 -16.09 2.30
C VAL A 18 -1.52 -15.24 1.09
N GLU A 19 -0.76 -14.18 1.30
CA GLU A 19 -0.25 -13.33 0.23
C GLU A 19 0.57 -14.15 -0.77
N LYS A 20 1.50 -14.97 -0.30
CA LYS A 20 2.38 -15.80 -1.15
C LYS A 20 1.67 -16.98 -1.81
N HIS A 21 0.79 -17.68 -1.08
CA HIS A 21 0.23 -18.95 -1.54
C HIS A 21 -1.15 -18.83 -2.19
N VAL A 22 -1.82 -17.70 -2.04
CA VAL A 22 -3.15 -17.45 -2.63
C VAL A 22 -3.09 -16.28 -3.59
N TYR A 23 -2.75 -15.09 -3.09
CA TYR A 23 -2.89 -13.87 -3.88
C TYR A 23 -1.83 -13.71 -4.98
N HIS A 24 -0.59 -14.19 -4.75
CA HIS A 24 0.49 -14.16 -5.74
C HIS A 24 0.56 -15.42 -6.62
N THR A 25 -0.55 -16.15 -6.75
CA THR A 25 -0.60 -17.36 -7.60
C THR A 25 -1.19 -17.07 -8.98
N ILE A 26 -0.69 -17.80 -9.98
CA ILE A 26 -1.16 -17.66 -11.37
C ILE A 26 -2.66 -17.95 -11.49
N TRP A 27 -3.18 -18.93 -10.77
CA TRP A 27 -4.60 -19.27 -10.82
C TRP A 27 -5.49 -18.14 -10.32
N PHE A 28 -5.03 -17.40 -9.29
CA PHE A 28 -5.75 -16.24 -8.77
C PHE A 28 -5.80 -15.09 -9.79
N CYS A 29 -4.66 -14.83 -10.46
CA CYS A 29 -4.59 -13.87 -11.56
C CYS A 29 -5.49 -14.26 -12.74
N CYS A 30 -5.52 -15.56 -13.10
CA CYS A 30 -6.39 -16.08 -14.15
C CYS A 30 -7.87 -15.90 -13.83
N LEU A 31 -8.26 -16.12 -12.58
CA LEU A 31 -9.64 -15.94 -12.12
C LEU A 31 -10.10 -14.47 -12.25
N TRP A 32 -9.26 -13.52 -11.83
CA TRP A 32 -9.53 -12.09 -12.00
C TRP A 32 -9.53 -11.65 -13.46
N GLY A 33 -8.61 -12.20 -14.27
CA GLY A 33 -8.60 -11.97 -15.71
C GLY A 33 -9.86 -12.51 -16.41
N ALA A 34 -10.32 -13.68 -16.02
CA ALA A 34 -11.58 -14.24 -16.54
C ALA A 34 -12.79 -13.39 -16.15
N LEU A 35 -12.83 -12.87 -14.91
CA LEU A 35 -13.89 -11.97 -14.45
C LEU A 35 -13.89 -10.65 -15.24
N ALA A 36 -12.72 -10.07 -15.48
CA ALA A 36 -12.59 -8.87 -16.31
C ALA A 36 -13.05 -9.12 -17.75
N ALA A 37 -12.62 -10.22 -18.37
CA ALA A 37 -13.03 -10.60 -19.70
C ALA A 37 -14.53 -10.84 -19.82
N MET A 38 -15.14 -11.51 -18.84
CA MET A 38 -16.58 -11.72 -18.78
C MET A 38 -17.34 -10.40 -18.65
N THR A 39 -16.86 -9.48 -17.83
CA THR A 39 -17.44 -8.13 -17.69
C THR A 39 -17.43 -7.39 -19.03
N VAL A 40 -16.32 -7.42 -19.76
CA VAL A 40 -16.23 -6.82 -21.11
C VAL A 40 -17.20 -7.47 -22.08
N VAL A 41 -17.28 -8.81 -22.10
CA VAL A 41 -18.21 -9.54 -22.98
C VAL A 41 -19.66 -9.16 -22.70
N VAL A 42 -20.06 -9.08 -21.43
CA VAL A 42 -21.40 -8.67 -21.01
C VAL A 42 -21.71 -7.23 -21.44
N LEU A 43 -20.78 -6.30 -21.19
CA LEU A 43 -20.91 -4.90 -21.63
C LEU A 43 -21.14 -4.80 -23.15
N VAL A 44 -20.36 -5.55 -23.92
CA VAL A 44 -20.46 -5.54 -25.39
C VAL A 44 -21.71 -6.23 -25.87
N ARG A 45 -21.99 -7.46 -25.42
CA ARG A 45 -23.11 -8.27 -25.89
C ARG A 45 -24.47 -7.64 -25.57
N LEU A 46 -24.65 -7.12 -24.36
CA LEU A 46 -25.87 -6.49 -23.91
C LEU A 46 -25.97 -5.00 -24.28
N ARG A 47 -24.96 -4.47 -24.98
CA ARG A 47 -24.87 -3.04 -25.37
C ARG A 47 -25.06 -2.08 -24.18
N LEU A 48 -24.53 -2.44 -23.02
CA LEU A 48 -24.71 -1.68 -21.77
C LEU A 48 -24.04 -0.31 -21.82
N TRP A 49 -23.11 -0.07 -22.77
CA TRP A 49 -22.54 1.27 -22.99
C TRP A 49 -23.59 2.34 -23.36
N ARG A 50 -24.81 1.95 -23.74
CA ARG A 50 -25.90 2.88 -24.01
C ARG A 50 -26.57 3.46 -22.76
N HIS A 51 -26.35 2.81 -21.61
CA HIS A 51 -26.88 3.21 -20.31
C HIS A 51 -25.72 3.72 -19.45
N LEU A 52 -25.58 5.05 -19.33
CA LEU A 52 -24.48 5.70 -18.64
C LEU A 52 -24.24 5.18 -17.21
N PRO A 53 -25.26 5.01 -16.34
CA PRO A 53 -25.04 4.48 -14.99
C PRO A 53 -24.42 3.07 -15.00
N THR A 54 -24.90 2.19 -15.86
CA THR A 54 -24.40 0.82 -15.98
C THR A 54 -22.98 0.79 -16.55
N LEU A 55 -22.68 1.68 -17.51
CA LEU A 55 -21.34 1.83 -18.07
C LEU A 55 -20.36 2.30 -17.00
N LEU A 56 -20.73 3.31 -16.21
CA LEU A 56 -19.89 3.82 -15.14
C LEU A 56 -19.62 2.76 -14.07
N LEU A 57 -20.62 2.00 -13.67
CA LEU A 57 -20.48 0.92 -12.69
C LEU A 57 -19.50 -0.17 -13.17
N HIS A 58 -19.70 -0.71 -14.37
CA HIS A 58 -18.83 -1.78 -14.87
C HIS A 58 -17.49 -1.26 -15.37
N GLY A 59 -17.44 -0.03 -15.88
CA GLY A 59 -16.21 0.63 -16.31
C GLY A 59 -15.29 0.92 -15.14
N SER A 60 -15.81 1.48 -14.03
CA SER A 60 -15.01 1.71 -12.83
C SER A 60 -14.47 0.40 -12.23
N PHE A 61 -15.26 -0.68 -12.27
CA PHE A 61 -14.81 -2.00 -11.86
C PHE A 61 -13.63 -2.49 -12.70
N LEU A 62 -13.68 -2.33 -14.03
CA LEU A 62 -12.55 -2.69 -14.90
C LEU A 62 -11.31 -1.84 -14.62
N VAL A 63 -11.48 -0.55 -14.34
CA VAL A 63 -10.35 0.32 -13.97
C VAL A 63 -9.74 -0.10 -12.63
N ILE A 64 -10.56 -0.48 -11.65
CA ILE A 64 -10.08 -1.04 -10.37
C ILE A 64 -9.26 -2.31 -10.61
N LEU A 65 -9.75 -3.24 -11.43
CA LEU A 65 -9.02 -4.47 -11.75
C LEU A 65 -7.70 -4.19 -12.48
N ALA A 66 -7.70 -3.28 -13.46
CA ALA A 66 -6.48 -2.88 -14.16
C ALA A 66 -5.47 -2.22 -13.22
N GLY A 67 -5.93 -1.35 -12.31
CA GLY A 67 -5.09 -0.74 -11.29
C GLY A 67 -4.52 -1.77 -10.31
N ALA A 68 -5.35 -2.71 -9.84
CA ALA A 68 -4.91 -3.79 -8.96
C ALA A 68 -3.85 -4.68 -9.65
N MET A 69 -4.02 -4.97 -10.95
CA MET A 69 -3.02 -5.71 -11.72
C MET A 69 -1.70 -4.93 -11.85
N THR A 70 -1.77 -3.63 -12.08
CA THR A 70 -0.57 -2.77 -12.16
C THR A 70 0.16 -2.73 -10.81
N THR A 71 -0.56 -2.58 -9.71
CA THR A 71 0.01 -2.66 -8.35
C THR A 71 0.63 -4.02 -8.09
N PHE A 72 -0.02 -5.10 -8.52
CA PHE A 72 0.51 -6.45 -8.39
C PHE A 72 1.83 -6.65 -9.14
N LEU A 73 1.95 -6.09 -10.35
CA LEU A 73 3.14 -6.25 -11.20
C LEU A 73 4.28 -5.28 -10.85
N CYS A 74 3.95 -4.06 -10.46
CA CYS A 74 4.90 -2.95 -10.30
C CYS A 74 5.00 -2.43 -8.87
N GLY A 75 4.07 -2.82 -7.99
CA GLY A 75 4.06 -2.41 -6.59
C GLY A 75 5.25 -3.00 -5.84
N ARG A 76 5.83 -2.21 -4.92
CA ARG A 76 6.90 -2.65 -4.02
C ARG A 76 6.57 -2.22 -2.60
N LYS A 77 6.84 -3.12 -1.67
CA LYS A 77 6.65 -2.88 -0.24
C LYS A 77 7.93 -3.23 0.51
N GLY A 78 8.21 -2.48 1.55
CA GLY A 78 9.39 -2.75 2.36
C GLY A 78 9.46 -1.86 3.58
N TYR A 79 10.63 -1.86 4.19
CA TYR A 79 10.90 -1.11 5.40
C TYR A 79 12.18 -0.30 5.23
N VAL A 80 12.19 0.91 5.76
CA VAL A 80 13.38 1.73 5.88
C VAL A 80 13.60 2.07 7.35
N HIS A 81 14.82 1.88 7.81
CA HIS A 81 15.28 2.32 9.12
C HIS A 81 16.03 3.64 8.97
N LEU A 82 15.57 4.65 9.66
CA LEU A 82 16.17 5.99 9.67
C LEU A 82 16.73 6.25 11.08
N THR A 83 18.03 6.55 11.16
CA THR A 83 18.68 6.99 12.40
C THR A 83 18.84 8.51 12.37
N VAL A 84 18.70 9.18 13.51
CA VAL A 84 18.82 10.64 13.61
C VAL A 84 20.18 11.11 13.07
N GLY A 85 20.14 12.05 12.12
CA GLY A 85 21.32 12.62 11.47
C GLY A 85 21.89 11.80 10.33
N SER A 86 21.46 10.55 10.12
CA SER A 86 21.93 9.73 8.99
C SER A 86 21.08 9.91 7.75
N GLU A 87 21.71 9.77 6.58
CA GLU A 87 21.05 9.82 5.29
C GLU A 87 20.88 8.41 4.72
N VAL A 88 19.68 8.08 4.28
CA VAL A 88 19.34 6.78 3.71
C VAL A 88 18.66 6.99 2.36
N ASN A 89 19.15 6.28 1.34
CA ASN A 89 18.62 6.30 -0.02
C ASN A 89 18.15 4.92 -0.50
N CYS A 90 17.92 4.00 0.42
CA CYS A 90 17.46 2.65 0.08
C CYS A 90 16.51 2.11 1.14
N PHE A 91 15.71 1.13 0.77
CA PHE A 91 14.86 0.40 1.69
C PHE A 91 14.98 -1.12 1.47
N LEU A 92 14.70 -1.89 2.50
CA LEU A 92 14.69 -3.34 2.45
C LEU A 92 13.31 -3.81 2.01
N GLU A 93 13.23 -4.59 0.94
CA GLU A 93 11.96 -5.17 0.49
C GLU A 93 11.40 -6.14 1.54
N GLN A 94 10.08 -6.27 1.60
CA GLN A 94 9.39 -7.09 2.61
C GLN A 94 9.89 -8.56 2.64
N ASP A 95 10.37 -9.08 1.51
CA ASP A 95 10.99 -10.41 1.44
C ASP A 95 12.36 -10.50 2.13
N GLY A 96 12.93 -9.39 2.58
CA GLY A 96 14.22 -9.31 3.27
C GLY A 96 15.44 -9.68 2.40
N ARG A 97 15.24 -9.88 1.10
CA ARG A 97 16.26 -10.37 0.17
C ARG A 97 16.87 -9.29 -0.72
N GLN A 98 16.13 -8.23 -0.98
CA GLN A 98 16.56 -7.20 -1.91
C GLN A 98 16.54 -5.82 -1.23
N VAL A 99 17.61 -5.08 -1.47
CA VAL A 99 17.71 -3.66 -1.14
C VAL A 99 17.37 -2.89 -2.39
N VAL A 100 16.38 -2.02 -2.30
CA VAL A 100 15.89 -1.19 -3.40
C VAL A 100 16.33 0.24 -3.16
N GLU A 101 16.95 0.85 -4.17
CA GLU A 101 17.37 2.25 -4.11
C GLU A 101 16.16 3.18 -4.32
N LEU A 102 16.12 4.24 -3.52
CA LEU A 102 15.19 5.34 -3.65
C LEU A 102 15.80 6.40 -4.59
N PRO A 103 14.99 7.05 -5.43
CA PRO A 103 15.47 8.14 -6.30
C PRO A 103 15.74 9.45 -5.53
N PHE A 104 15.73 9.41 -4.21
CA PHE A 104 15.99 10.52 -3.30
C PHE A 104 16.53 10.01 -1.98
N THR A 105 17.12 10.91 -1.21
CA THR A 105 17.64 10.62 0.12
C THR A 105 16.63 11.06 1.17
N LEU A 106 16.49 10.26 2.22
CA LEU A 106 15.75 10.57 3.44
C LEU A 106 16.74 10.78 4.58
N ARG A 107 16.48 11.78 5.42
CA ARG A 107 17.25 12.04 6.62
C ARG A 107 16.29 12.31 7.77
N LEU A 108 16.46 11.60 8.86
CA LEU A 108 15.72 11.84 10.09
C LEU A 108 16.40 12.94 10.89
N ASP A 109 15.73 14.06 11.09
CA ASP A 109 16.21 15.16 11.92
C ASP A 109 15.94 14.93 13.41
N SER A 110 14.75 14.40 13.73
CA SER A 110 14.39 14.03 15.10
C SER A 110 13.16 13.10 15.10
N PHE A 111 13.03 12.34 16.19
CA PHE A 111 11.84 11.55 16.49
C PHE A 111 11.23 12.05 17.80
N ARG A 112 9.89 12.11 17.90
CA ARG A 112 9.18 12.56 19.09
C ARG A 112 7.93 11.74 19.31
N ILE A 113 7.63 11.47 20.58
CA ILE A 113 6.36 10.90 21.02
C ILE A 113 5.54 12.05 21.62
N GLU A 114 4.32 12.22 21.14
CA GLU A 114 3.33 13.11 21.76
C GLU A 114 2.44 12.31 22.70
N TYR A 115 2.13 12.87 23.86
CA TYR A 115 1.30 12.22 24.89
C TYR A 115 -0.03 12.96 25.02
N TYR A 116 -1.07 12.24 25.42
CA TYR A 116 -2.34 12.88 25.78
C TYR A 116 -2.15 13.80 26.98
N PRO A 117 -2.78 15.00 27.00
CA PRO A 117 -2.63 15.97 28.08
C PRO A 117 -2.91 15.37 29.46
N GLY A 118 -1.94 15.45 30.37
CA GLY A 118 -2.05 14.95 31.74
C GLY A 118 -1.93 13.42 31.91
N THR A 119 -1.46 12.71 30.89
CA THR A 119 -1.24 11.25 30.96
C THR A 119 0.11 10.86 30.37
N ASP A 120 0.59 9.65 30.70
CA ASP A 120 1.76 9.03 30.06
C ASP A 120 1.38 8.15 28.85
N ALA A 121 0.12 8.20 28.40
CA ALA A 121 -0.35 7.45 27.26
C ALA A 121 0.07 8.15 25.95
N PRO A 122 0.78 7.49 25.04
CA PRO A 122 1.21 8.08 23.78
C PRO A 122 -0.01 8.37 22.88
N ALA A 123 -0.06 9.58 22.33
CA ALA A 123 -1.10 10.05 21.42
C ALA A 123 -0.66 9.92 19.96
N ASP A 124 0.61 10.22 19.64
CA ASP A 124 1.17 10.09 18.28
C ASP A 124 2.68 9.87 18.34
N TYR A 125 3.20 9.26 17.26
CA TYR A 125 4.61 9.01 17.03
C TYR A 125 5.03 9.78 15.79
N ILE A 126 5.93 10.75 15.94
CA ILE A 126 6.24 11.72 14.90
C ILE A 126 7.71 11.64 14.51
N SER A 127 7.97 11.34 13.25
CA SER A 127 9.28 11.40 12.61
C SER A 127 9.43 12.68 11.80
N TYR A 128 10.37 13.53 12.18
CA TYR A 128 10.70 14.77 11.47
C TYR A 128 11.76 14.45 10.42
N ILE A 129 11.36 14.47 9.16
CA ILE A 129 12.24 14.19 8.01
C ILE A 129 12.69 15.50 7.40
N HIS A 130 13.98 15.62 7.13
CA HIS A 130 14.61 16.85 6.63
C HIS A 130 13.98 17.35 5.33
N GLY A 131 13.51 18.60 5.34
CA GLY A 131 12.88 19.23 4.17
C GLY A 131 11.50 18.70 3.81
N GLU A 132 10.90 17.81 4.62
CA GLU A 132 9.61 17.17 4.35
C GLU A 132 8.60 17.46 5.48
N THR A 133 7.34 17.13 5.20
CA THR A 133 6.31 17.14 6.25
C THR A 133 6.56 16.02 7.27
N PRO A 134 6.32 16.25 8.58
CA PRO A 134 6.45 15.21 9.57
C PRO A 134 5.59 14.00 9.27
N VAL A 135 6.15 12.80 9.45
CA VAL A 135 5.46 11.52 9.29
C VAL A 135 4.95 11.06 10.64
N SER A 136 3.67 10.73 10.73
CA SER A 136 3.07 10.20 11.94
C SER A 136 2.07 9.09 11.65
N MET A 137 1.43 8.52 12.68
CA MET A 137 0.43 7.47 12.52
C MET A 137 -0.70 7.87 11.57
N ASN A 138 -1.09 9.15 11.55
CA ASN A 138 -2.17 9.68 10.73
C ASN A 138 -1.70 10.60 9.58
N ARG A 139 -0.40 10.80 9.44
CA ARG A 139 0.19 11.67 8.43
C ARG A 139 1.31 10.95 7.70
N ILE A 140 1.07 10.63 6.45
CA ILE A 140 2.04 9.93 5.59
C ILE A 140 2.89 10.92 4.81
N LEU A 141 4.13 10.54 4.52
CA LEU A 141 4.95 11.21 3.51
C LEU A 141 4.72 10.54 2.16
N SER A 142 4.40 11.33 1.15
CA SER A 142 4.25 10.85 -0.23
C SER A 142 5.21 11.62 -1.13
N ARG A 143 6.15 10.90 -1.76
CA ARG A 143 7.17 11.50 -2.64
C ARG A 143 7.48 10.58 -3.82
N GLN A 144 7.36 11.08 -5.02
CA GLN A 144 7.67 10.38 -6.29
C GLN A 144 7.01 8.99 -6.42
N GLY A 145 5.76 8.84 -5.94
CA GLY A 145 5.03 7.56 -5.97
C GLY A 145 5.29 6.64 -4.78
N PHE A 146 6.30 6.96 -3.96
CA PHE A 146 6.54 6.26 -2.70
C PHE A 146 5.72 6.87 -1.57
N ARG A 147 5.21 6.03 -0.69
CA ARG A 147 4.46 6.42 0.52
C ARG A 147 5.16 5.82 1.72
N PHE A 148 5.40 6.66 2.72
CA PHE A 148 6.07 6.28 3.95
C PHE A 148 5.09 6.42 5.12
N TYR A 149 5.00 5.35 5.90
CA TYR A 149 4.10 5.24 7.04
C TYR A 149 4.92 4.99 8.30
N GLN A 150 4.59 5.66 9.40
CA GLN A 150 5.19 5.38 10.69
C GLN A 150 4.83 3.95 11.12
N SER A 151 5.83 3.11 11.38
CA SER A 151 5.65 1.71 11.74
C SER A 151 6.13 1.40 13.15
N SER A 152 7.37 1.74 13.45
CA SER A 152 7.99 1.48 14.75
C SER A 152 9.08 2.51 15.02
N PHE A 153 9.74 2.42 16.16
CA PHE A 153 10.85 3.28 16.55
C PHE A 153 11.82 2.48 17.43
N ASP A 154 13.05 2.99 17.57
CA ASP A 154 14.06 2.39 18.42
C ASP A 154 13.83 2.81 19.89
N GLU A 155 14.14 1.92 20.84
CA GLU A 155 13.92 2.15 22.28
C GLU A 155 14.67 3.38 22.81
N ASP A 156 15.79 3.76 22.18
CA ASP A 156 16.59 4.94 22.51
C ASP A 156 16.04 6.23 21.90
N MET A 157 14.94 6.17 21.14
CA MET A 157 14.32 7.27 20.38
C MET A 157 15.27 7.94 19.35
N GLN A 158 16.37 7.28 18.98
CA GLN A 158 17.33 7.78 17.99
C GLN A 158 17.06 7.24 16.58
N GLY A 159 16.12 6.32 16.43
CA GLY A 159 15.75 5.75 15.15
C GLY A 159 14.24 5.59 14.98
N SER A 160 13.84 5.57 13.72
CA SER A 160 12.47 5.37 13.31
C SER A 160 12.40 4.36 12.16
N TRP A 161 11.44 3.46 12.25
CA TRP A 161 11.11 2.51 11.21
C TRP A 161 9.88 2.96 10.44
N LEU A 162 10.06 3.15 9.13
CA LEU A 162 8.97 3.50 8.24
C LEU A 162 8.68 2.33 7.31
N THR A 163 7.41 2.02 7.14
CA THR A 163 6.95 1.14 6.07
C THR A 163 6.91 1.94 4.77
N VAL A 164 7.52 1.39 3.74
CA VAL A 164 7.57 1.97 2.38
C VAL A 164 6.60 1.22 1.48
N ASN A 165 5.77 1.95 0.76
CA ASN A 165 4.89 1.39 -0.25
C ASN A 165 5.02 2.20 -1.55
N TYR A 166 5.41 1.52 -2.62
CA TYR A 166 5.39 2.07 -3.97
C TYR A 166 4.19 1.52 -4.73
N ASP A 167 3.23 2.38 -5.02
CA ASP A 167 2.02 2.03 -5.74
C ASP A 167 1.72 3.12 -6.79
N PRO A 168 2.15 2.91 -8.04
CA PRO A 168 2.03 3.93 -9.08
C PRO A 168 0.58 4.23 -9.47
N TRP A 169 -0.37 3.31 -9.21
CA TRP A 169 -1.78 3.44 -9.58
C TRP A 169 -2.76 3.56 -8.40
N GLY A 170 -2.28 3.59 -7.18
CA GLY A 170 -3.14 3.63 -5.99
C GLY A 170 -4.13 4.80 -5.97
N ILE A 171 -3.74 5.97 -6.49
CA ILE A 171 -4.65 7.12 -6.62
C ILE A 171 -5.76 6.82 -7.63
N GLY A 172 -5.42 6.25 -8.79
CA GLY A 172 -6.41 5.88 -9.82
C GLY A 172 -7.44 4.87 -9.32
N VAL A 173 -6.98 3.85 -8.59
CA VAL A 173 -7.86 2.86 -7.95
C VAL A 173 -8.80 3.52 -6.94
N THR A 174 -8.28 4.42 -6.10
CA THR A 174 -9.09 5.14 -5.10
C THR A 174 -10.23 5.93 -5.74
N TYR A 175 -9.93 6.72 -6.77
CA TYR A 175 -10.99 7.46 -7.49
C TYR A 175 -11.98 6.56 -8.21
N SER A 176 -11.53 5.43 -8.74
CA SER A 176 -12.41 4.46 -9.38
C SER A 176 -13.34 3.77 -8.37
N CYS A 177 -12.86 3.50 -7.15
CA CYS A 177 -13.69 3.00 -6.06
C CYS A 177 -14.76 4.01 -5.63
N LEU A 178 -14.41 5.31 -5.59
CA LEU A 178 -15.38 6.37 -5.29
C LEU A 178 -16.45 6.51 -6.40
N LEU A 179 -16.05 6.33 -7.66
CA LEU A 179 -16.98 6.36 -8.78
C LEU A 179 -17.92 5.13 -8.79
N TYR A 180 -17.40 3.95 -8.44
CA TYR A 180 -18.15 2.70 -8.32
C TYR A 180 -19.24 2.76 -7.25
#